data_b5eb4c262ed83b26e78b451abf386814
#
_entry.id   b5eb4c262ed83b26e78b451abf386814
#
_cell.length_a   1.000
_cell.length_b   1.000
_cell.length_c   1.000
_cell.angle_alpha   90.00
_cell.angle_beta   90.00
_cell.angle_gamma   90.00
#
_symmetry.space_group_name_H-M   'P 1'
#
loop_
_entity.id
_entity.type
_entity.pdbx_description
1 polymer ?
#
loop_
_entity_poly.entity_id
_entity_poly.type
_entity_poly.pdbx_seq_one_letter_code
_entity_poly.pdbx_strand_id
1 'polypeptide(L)'
;MAADYTIEINTKEKALVYREGSEVFKFEMDTRARPMVVYYREFSDKSGVKRPLTDQVRDAICPRINQFLMKNRVKMKVTYTGLRTPRKN
;
A
#
# COMPACT_ATOMS: atom_id res chain seq x y z
N MET A 1 20.06 6.64 10.03
CA MET A 1 18.98 6.20 10.89
C MET A 1 17.86 5.57 10.08
N ALA A 2 17.49 4.41 10.46
CA ALA A 2 16.41 3.75 9.74
C ALA A 2 15.09 4.44 10.00
N ALA A 3 14.24 4.44 9.04
CA ALA A 3 12.90 4.98 9.23
C ALA A 3 12.16 4.10 10.22
N ASP A 4 11.33 4.74 11.02
CA ASP A 4 10.57 4.01 12.03
C ASP A 4 9.22 3.63 11.48
N TYR A 5 9.21 2.67 10.57
CA TYR A 5 7.96 2.18 10.02
C TYR A 5 7.99 0.67 9.95
N THR A 6 6.82 0.08 9.93
CA THR A 6 6.66 -1.36 9.77
C THR A 6 5.67 -1.62 8.65
N ILE A 7 5.84 -2.76 8.02
CA ILE A 7 4.96 -3.18 6.94
C ILE A 7 4.52 -4.61 7.23
N GLU A 8 3.23 -4.83 7.16
CA GLU A 8 2.66 -6.14 7.45
C GLU A 8 1.75 -6.55 6.32
N ILE A 9 1.88 -7.79 5.87
CA ILE A 9 0.98 -8.35 4.87
C ILE A 9 0.00 -9.24 5.61
N ASN A 10 -1.24 -8.77 5.73
CA ASN A 10 -2.26 -9.48 6.48
C ASN A 10 -3.22 -10.15 5.49
N THR A 11 -2.99 -11.43 5.24
CA THR A 11 -3.80 -12.15 4.27
C THR A 11 -5.20 -12.43 4.77
N LYS A 12 -5.38 -12.51 6.07
CA LYS A 12 -6.71 -12.71 6.64
C LYS A 12 -7.61 -11.54 6.35
N GLU A 13 -7.10 -10.34 6.54
CA GLU A 13 -7.88 -9.13 6.31
C GLU A 13 -7.75 -8.64 4.88
N LYS A 14 -6.92 -9.31 4.09
CA LYS A 14 -6.67 -8.95 2.70
C LYS A 14 -6.20 -7.51 2.61
N ALA A 15 -5.23 -7.18 3.44
CA ALA A 15 -4.72 -5.82 3.52
C ALA A 15 -3.22 -5.83 3.74
N LEU A 16 -2.55 -4.88 3.11
CA LEU A 16 -1.15 -4.58 3.39
C LEU A 16 -1.16 -3.36 4.28
N VAL A 17 -0.53 -3.46 5.44
CA VAL A 17 -0.60 -2.42 6.46
C VAL A 17 0.76 -1.78 6.63
N TYR A 18 0.81 -0.47 6.49
CA TYR A 18 2.00 0.33 6.72
C TYR A 18 1.74 1.19 7.94
N ARG A 19 2.66 1.15 8.88
CA ARG A 19 2.56 1.96 10.10
C ARG A 19 3.80 2.78 10.27
N GLU A 20 3.61 4.05 10.56
CA GLU A 20 4.73 4.93 10.84
C GLU A 20 4.29 5.90 11.92
N GLY A 21 4.92 5.81 13.11
CA GLY A 21 4.47 6.60 14.24
C GLY A 21 3.04 6.25 14.57
N SER A 22 2.18 7.23 14.63
CA SER A 22 0.76 7.01 14.90
C SER A 22 -0.05 6.88 13.62
N GLU A 23 0.60 6.95 12.46
CA GLU A 23 -0.09 6.88 11.17
C GLU A 23 -0.21 5.44 10.72
N VAL A 24 -1.35 5.11 10.17
CA VAL A 24 -1.62 3.77 9.64
C VAL A 24 -2.21 3.91 8.25
N PHE A 25 -1.67 3.14 7.32
CA PHE A 25 -2.15 3.13 5.94
C PHE A 25 -2.40 1.68 5.54
N LYS A 26 -3.65 1.34 5.29
CA LYS A 26 -4.03 -0.02 4.90
C LYS A 26 -4.45 -0.02 3.45
N PHE A 27 -3.78 -0.84 2.66
CA PHE A 27 -4.08 -0.98 1.23
C PHE A 27 -4.73 -2.33 0.98
N GLU A 28 -5.75 -2.32 0.15
CA GLU A 28 -6.48 -3.53 -0.18
C GLU A 28 -5.63 -4.47 -1.03
N MET A 29 -5.75 -5.77 -0.78
CA MET A 29 -5.04 -6.78 -1.55
C MET A 29 -6.02 -7.77 -2.14
N ASP A 30 -5.65 -8.34 -3.29
CA ASP A 30 -6.33 -9.51 -3.83
C ASP A 30 -5.46 -10.72 -3.54
N THR A 31 -5.88 -11.52 -2.59
CA THR A 31 -5.09 -12.68 -2.17
C THR A 31 -5.36 -13.91 -3.00
N ARG A 32 -6.36 -13.86 -3.88
CA ARG A 32 -6.66 -14.98 -4.76
C ARG A 32 -5.83 -14.96 -6.02
N ALA A 33 -5.37 -13.78 -6.42
CA ALA A 33 -4.55 -13.66 -7.62
C ALA A 33 -3.19 -14.31 -7.41
N ARG A 34 -2.59 -14.76 -8.49
CA ARG A 34 -1.25 -15.37 -8.47
C ARG A 34 -0.40 -14.65 -9.48
N PRO A 35 0.53 -13.81 -9.08
CA PRO A 35 0.81 -13.45 -7.68
C PRO A 35 -0.29 -12.59 -7.09
N MET A 36 -0.28 -12.46 -5.78
CA MET A 36 -1.21 -11.57 -5.11
C MET A 36 -1.02 -10.15 -5.58
N VAL A 37 -2.07 -9.35 -5.46
CA VAL A 37 -2.05 -7.98 -5.95
C VAL A 37 -2.36 -7.03 -4.81
N VAL A 38 -1.62 -5.94 -4.72
CA VAL A 38 -1.95 -4.85 -3.82
C VAL A 38 -2.37 -3.65 -4.65
N TYR A 39 -3.42 -2.98 -4.22
CA TYR A 39 -4.01 -1.87 -4.97
C TYR A 39 -3.65 -0.55 -4.32
N TYR A 40 -2.91 0.28 -5.04
CA TYR A 40 -2.56 1.62 -4.58
C TYR A 40 -3.57 2.60 -5.16
N ARG A 41 -4.80 2.55 -4.67
CA ARG A 41 -5.83 3.46 -5.17
C ARG A 41 -6.47 4.26 -4.05
N GLU A 42 -6.62 3.63 -2.93
CA GLU A 42 -7.12 4.30 -1.73
C GLU A 42 -6.61 3.51 -0.55
N PHE A 43 -6.61 4.12 0.59
CA PHE A 43 -6.16 3.44 1.79
C PHE A 43 -7.10 3.78 2.94
N SER A 44 -7.11 2.90 3.95
CA SER A 44 -7.85 3.17 5.17
C SER A 44 -6.87 3.68 6.21
N ASP A 45 -7.25 4.75 6.92
CA ASP A 45 -6.40 5.26 7.97
C ASP A 45 -6.65 4.46 9.25
N LYS A 46 -6.02 4.87 10.35
CA LYS A 46 -6.12 4.12 11.60
C LYS A 46 -7.53 4.06 12.16
N SER A 47 -8.38 4.97 11.74
CA SER A 47 -9.78 4.97 12.15
C SER A 47 -10.67 4.16 11.23
N GLY A 48 -10.08 3.56 10.19
CA GLY A 48 -10.85 2.80 9.24
C GLY A 48 -11.53 3.64 8.17
N VAL A 49 -11.22 4.93 8.11
CA VAL A 49 -11.81 5.81 7.14
C VAL A 49 -11.03 5.70 5.85
N LYS A 50 -11.74 5.51 4.74
CA LYS A 50 -11.09 5.41 3.43
C LYS A 50 -10.75 6.79 2.91
N ARG A 51 -9.54 6.91 2.40
CA ARG A 51 -9.04 8.16 1.85
C ARG A 51 -8.41 7.90 0.51
N PRO A 52 -8.54 8.84 -0.43
CA PRO A 52 -7.94 8.66 -1.74
C PRO A 52 -6.42 8.71 -1.64
N LEU A 53 -5.77 8.03 -2.56
CA LEU A 53 -4.32 8.07 -2.63
C LEU A 53 -3.88 9.48 -3.00
N THR A 54 -3.02 10.05 -2.17
CA THR A 54 -2.49 11.39 -2.44
C THR A 54 -1.13 11.26 -3.08
N ASP A 55 -0.68 12.36 -3.68
CA ASP A 55 0.67 12.39 -4.25
C ASP A 55 1.72 12.11 -3.19
N GLN A 56 1.50 12.64 -1.99
CA GLN A 56 2.43 12.44 -0.90
C GLN A 56 2.54 10.97 -0.53
N VAL A 57 1.41 10.28 -0.39
CA VAL A 57 1.42 8.87 -0.05
C VAL A 57 2.06 8.06 -1.19
N ARG A 58 1.68 8.37 -2.41
CA ARG A 58 2.22 7.67 -3.57
C ARG A 58 3.74 7.82 -3.66
N ASP A 59 4.25 9.00 -3.36
CA ASP A 59 5.66 9.29 -3.55
C ASP A 59 6.52 8.95 -2.33
N ALA A 60 5.94 8.90 -1.14
CA ALA A 60 6.70 8.64 0.08
C ALA A 60 6.45 7.24 0.64
N ILE A 61 5.20 6.80 0.65
CA ILE A 61 4.83 5.54 1.30
C ILE A 61 4.95 4.36 0.34
N CYS A 62 4.40 4.50 -0.86
CA CYS A 62 4.37 3.39 -1.80
C CYS A 62 5.77 2.91 -2.20
N PRO A 63 6.76 3.80 -2.43
CA PRO A 63 8.10 3.29 -2.73
C PRO A 63 8.71 2.48 -1.60
N ARG A 64 8.40 2.82 -0.36
CA ARG A 64 8.89 2.05 0.78
C ARG A 64 8.27 0.66 0.80
N ILE A 65 6.99 0.57 0.45
CA ILE A 65 6.32 -0.72 0.37
C ILE A 65 6.92 -1.55 -0.76
N ASN A 66 7.14 -0.93 -1.91
CA ASN A 66 7.72 -1.63 -3.04
C ASN A 66 9.11 -2.18 -2.69
N GLN A 67 9.90 -1.39 -1.99
CA GLN A 67 11.22 -1.81 -1.58
C GLN A 67 11.15 -2.97 -0.61
N PHE A 68 10.20 -2.92 0.32
CA PHE A 68 9.99 -4.01 1.26
C PHE A 68 9.67 -5.31 0.53
N LEU A 69 8.77 -5.22 -0.45
CA LEU A 69 8.38 -6.41 -1.20
C LEU A 69 9.56 -7.01 -1.95
N MET A 70 10.36 -6.16 -2.58
CA MET A 70 11.55 -6.62 -3.28
C MET A 70 12.57 -7.23 -2.35
N LYS A 71 12.84 -6.54 -1.25
CA LYS A 71 13.85 -6.96 -0.32
C LYS A 71 13.52 -8.30 0.32
N ASN A 72 12.26 -8.53 0.59
CA ASN A 72 11.80 -9.76 1.23
C ASN A 72 11.35 -10.80 0.23
N ARG A 73 11.54 -10.51 -1.05
CA ARG A 73 11.22 -11.44 -2.12
C ARG A 73 9.77 -11.89 -2.09
N VAL A 74 8.90 -10.97 -1.76
CA VAL A 74 7.47 -11.25 -1.76
C VAL A 74 6.96 -11.11 -3.18
N LYS A 75 6.34 -12.15 -3.68
CA LYS A 75 5.79 -12.13 -5.02
C LYS A 75 4.43 -11.47 -4.97
N MET A 76 4.40 -10.21 -5.30
CA MET A 76 3.17 -9.43 -5.26
C MET A 76 3.20 -8.38 -6.36
N LYS A 77 2.11 -8.31 -7.09
CA LYS A 77 1.97 -7.32 -8.14
C LYS A 77 1.38 -6.07 -7.54
N VAL A 78 1.94 -4.92 -7.93
CA VAL A 78 1.46 -3.63 -7.48
C VAL A 78 0.70 -2.98 -8.61
N THR A 79 -0.46 -2.46 -8.33
CA THR A 79 -1.23 -1.79 -9.36
C THR A 79 -1.86 -0.52 -8.79
N TYR A 80 -1.94 0.49 -9.64
CA TYR A 80 -2.59 1.76 -9.32
C TYR A 80 -3.99 1.81 -9.91
N THR A 81 -4.59 0.66 -10.05
CA THR A 81 -5.92 0.54 -10.61
C THR A 81 -6.89 1.41 -9.85
N GLY A 82 -7.72 2.10 -10.58
CA GLY A 82 -8.70 2.95 -9.95
C GLY A 82 -8.21 4.34 -9.68
N LEU A 83 -6.90 4.56 -9.82
CA LEU A 83 -6.35 5.88 -9.63
C LEU A 83 -6.70 6.76 -10.82
N ARG A 84 -7.32 7.89 -10.57
CA ARG A 84 -7.66 8.77 -11.65
C ARG A 84 -6.49 9.56 -12.03
N THR A 85 -5.96 9.35 -13.19
CA THR A 85 -4.91 10.20 -13.63
C THR A 85 -5.50 11.26 -14.47
N PRO A 86 -5.20 12.36 -14.25
CA PRO A 86 -5.71 13.50 -14.97
C PRO A 86 -5.17 13.63 -16.36
N ARG A 87 -4.87 13.21 -16.38
CA ARG A 87 -4.40 13.33 -17.29
C ARG A 87 -4.24 13.84 -18.04
N LYS A 88 -3.98 14.15 -18.28
CA LYS A 88 -3.82 14.43 -18.84
C LYS A 88 -3.71 14.70 -19.36
N ASN A 89 -3.62 14.90 -19.63
CA ASN A 89 -3.60 15.10 -20.05
C ASN A 89 -3.43 15.47 -20.22
#